data_832bbcdeb34d026f9058484c4444538b
#
_entry.id   832bbcdeb34d026f9058484c4444538b
#
_cell.length_a   1.000
_cell.length_b   1.000
_cell.length_c   1.000
_cell.angle_alpha   90.00
_cell.angle_beta   90.00
_cell.angle_gamma   90.00
#
_symmetry.space_group_name_H-M   'P 1'
#
loop_
_entity.id
_entity.type
_entity.pdbx_description
1 polymer ?
#
loop_
_entity_poly.entity_id
_entity_poly.type
_entity_poly.pdbx_seq_one_letter_code
_entity_poly.pdbx_strand_id
1 'polypeptide(L)'
;MTEDSYKKFIDIGFDDFKKFASDDSLSPNEKIGFPDSYRQGYDNHIIEDIESKLGEVRSGQEVLDIGPGCSNLAKAYIEKCYQSNSQITLVDSQEMLDLLPNMSNVIKVPGFYPSSDIMAKLNNEGGYDKIICYSVFHYLFIEANVWTFLDLTLNLLKPGGRFLLADIPNFSMRNRFFNSVKGAEFYNKFINSDKRNDNRKFDLHEDQIDDGVLIGMILRARNRGFHAYVMPQGDHLPMENRREDLLFVKP
;
A
#
# COMPACT_ATOMS: atom_id res chain seq x y z
N MET A 1 -8.13 -1.38 24.20
CA MET A 1 -7.05 -0.57 23.58
C MET A 1 -7.33 0.87 23.94
N THR A 2 -6.35 1.59 24.45
CA THR A 2 -6.53 2.99 24.86
C THR A 2 -6.42 3.89 23.63
N GLU A 3 -7.21 4.96 23.57
CA GLU A 3 -7.19 6.00 22.53
C GLU A 3 -5.77 6.56 22.26
N ASP A 4 -4.89 6.51 23.25
CA ASP A 4 -3.53 7.01 23.17
C ASP A 4 -2.59 6.14 22.30
N SER A 5 -2.87 4.85 22.13
CA SER A 5 -2.01 3.98 21.30
C SER A 5 -2.10 4.28 19.80
N TYR A 6 -3.15 4.97 19.36
CA TYR A 6 -3.33 5.38 17.96
C TYR A 6 -2.76 6.76 17.64
N LYS A 7 -2.66 7.63 18.64
CA LYS A 7 -2.24 9.03 18.42
C LYS A 7 -0.84 9.14 17.82
N LYS A 8 0.05 8.19 18.13
CA LYS A 8 1.42 8.18 17.57
C LYS A 8 1.50 7.87 16.08
N PHE A 9 0.39 7.38 15.46
CA PHE A 9 0.32 7.03 14.05
C PHE A 9 -0.59 7.98 13.24
N ILE A 10 -0.98 9.11 13.83
CA ILE A 10 -1.76 10.15 13.15
C ILE A 10 -0.77 11.18 12.60
N ASP A 11 -1.03 11.67 11.40
CA ASP A 11 -0.26 12.71 10.71
C ASP A 11 1.24 12.40 10.57
N ILE A 12 1.58 11.12 10.33
CA ILE A 12 2.94 10.68 10.09
C ILE A 12 3.30 10.77 8.60
N GLY A 13 4.54 11.17 8.32
CA GLY A 13 5.08 11.27 6.97
C GLY A 13 6.38 10.48 6.79
N PHE A 14 7.00 10.62 5.63
CA PHE A 14 8.20 9.88 5.26
C PHE A 14 9.36 10.02 6.27
N ASP A 15 9.54 11.21 6.84
CA ASP A 15 10.60 11.45 7.83
C ASP A 15 10.30 10.83 9.20
N ASP A 16 9.04 10.61 9.55
CA ASP A 16 8.67 9.93 10.79
C ASP A 16 8.90 8.43 10.68
N PHE A 17 8.68 7.84 9.52
CA PHE A 17 9.02 6.44 9.24
C PHE A 17 10.52 6.15 9.40
N LYS A 18 11.41 7.08 9.03
CA LYS A 18 12.85 6.96 9.30
C LYS A 18 13.14 6.87 10.80
N LYS A 19 12.48 7.70 11.61
CA LYS A 19 12.60 7.67 13.08
C LYS A 19 12.07 6.34 13.63
N PHE A 20 10.92 5.87 13.15
CA PHE A 20 10.33 4.59 13.57
C PHE A 20 11.24 3.41 13.22
N ALA A 21 11.84 3.41 12.03
CA ALA A 21 12.79 2.38 11.63
C ALA A 21 13.98 2.26 12.62
N SER A 22 14.44 3.41 13.12
CA SER A 22 15.58 3.51 14.04
C SER A 22 15.21 3.29 15.52
N ASP A 23 13.92 3.16 15.86
CA ASP A 23 13.45 2.96 17.23
C ASP A 23 13.32 1.46 17.54
N ASP A 24 14.27 0.92 18.31
CA ASP A 24 14.29 -0.49 18.69
C ASP A 24 13.17 -0.90 19.67
N SER A 25 12.46 0.06 20.26
CA SER A 25 11.31 -0.21 21.13
C SER A 25 10.04 -0.56 20.35
N LEU A 26 9.98 -0.25 19.04
CA LEU A 26 8.84 -0.50 18.18
C LEU A 26 8.90 -1.90 17.55
N SER A 27 7.74 -2.57 17.48
CA SER A 27 7.61 -3.82 16.73
C SER A 27 7.76 -3.57 15.21
N PRO A 28 8.01 -4.61 14.40
CA PRO A 28 8.06 -4.46 12.94
C PRO A 28 6.79 -3.85 12.33
N ASN A 29 5.61 -4.12 12.89
CA ASN A 29 4.36 -3.52 12.42
C ASN A 29 4.23 -2.05 12.86
N GLU A 30 4.64 -1.74 14.09
CA GLU A 30 4.62 -0.35 14.57
C GLU A 30 5.60 0.54 13.79
N LYS A 31 6.75 0.01 13.38
CA LYS A 31 7.71 0.72 12.52
C LYS A 31 7.09 1.15 11.18
N ILE A 32 6.13 0.40 10.66
CA ILE A 32 5.40 0.71 9.42
C ILE A 32 4.04 1.41 9.67
N GLY A 33 3.84 1.96 10.87
CA GLY A 33 2.65 2.76 11.21
C GLY A 33 1.41 1.97 11.61
N PHE A 34 1.53 0.66 11.94
CA PHE A 34 0.39 -0.16 12.35
C PHE A 34 0.59 -0.76 13.74
N PRO A 35 -0.40 -0.64 14.64
CA PRO A 35 -0.44 -1.46 15.84
C PRO A 35 -0.46 -2.95 15.47
N ASP A 36 0.24 -3.81 16.25
CA ASP A 36 0.30 -5.25 15.99
C ASP A 36 -1.08 -5.90 15.85
N SER A 37 -2.06 -5.45 16.62
CA SER A 37 -3.44 -5.96 16.55
C SER A 37 -4.12 -5.82 15.18
N TYR A 38 -3.60 -4.99 14.27
CA TYR A 38 -4.14 -4.80 12.92
C TYR A 38 -3.42 -5.62 11.85
N ARG A 39 -2.19 -6.06 12.12
CA ARG A 39 -1.34 -6.70 11.11
C ARG A 39 -0.88 -8.09 11.50
N GLN A 40 -0.74 -8.38 12.79
CA GLN A 40 -0.20 -9.65 13.25
C GLN A 40 -1.06 -10.83 12.76
N GLY A 41 -0.42 -11.76 12.05
CA GLY A 41 -1.06 -12.98 11.53
C GLY A 41 -1.75 -12.81 10.17
N TYR A 42 -1.74 -11.62 9.56
CA TYR A 42 -2.37 -11.39 8.25
C TYR A 42 -1.41 -11.46 7.06
N ASP A 43 -0.09 -11.57 7.29
CA ASP A 43 0.91 -11.48 6.22
C ASP A 43 0.65 -12.45 5.06
N ASN A 44 0.30 -13.71 5.35
CA ASN A 44 0.01 -14.72 4.32
C ASN A 44 -1.26 -14.37 3.52
N HIS A 45 -2.31 -13.93 4.20
CA HIS A 45 -3.56 -13.54 3.53
C HIS A 45 -3.36 -12.32 2.63
N ILE A 46 -2.51 -11.37 3.06
CA ILE A 46 -2.16 -10.20 2.25
C ILE A 46 -1.36 -10.64 1.01
N ILE A 47 -0.41 -11.56 1.14
CA ILE A 47 0.34 -12.10 0.01
C ILE A 47 -0.58 -12.82 -0.98
N GLU A 48 -1.48 -13.67 -0.49
CA GLU A 48 -2.48 -14.36 -1.31
C GLU A 48 -3.37 -13.37 -2.07
N ASP A 49 -3.81 -12.30 -1.41
CA ASP A 49 -4.61 -11.25 -2.04
C ASP A 49 -3.82 -10.49 -3.12
N ILE A 50 -2.56 -10.12 -2.84
CA ILE A 50 -1.65 -9.51 -3.83
C ILE A 50 -1.48 -10.43 -5.04
N GLU A 51 -1.20 -11.71 -4.82
CA GLU A 51 -1.00 -12.69 -5.90
C GLU A 51 -2.27 -12.97 -6.71
N SER A 52 -3.43 -12.93 -6.07
CA SER A 52 -4.71 -13.08 -6.77
C SER A 52 -4.95 -11.98 -7.82
N LYS A 53 -4.40 -10.77 -7.58
CA LYS A 53 -4.56 -9.57 -8.42
C LYS A 53 -3.40 -9.39 -9.41
N LEU A 54 -2.16 -9.51 -8.93
CA LEU A 54 -0.97 -9.39 -9.77
C LEU A 54 -0.60 -10.69 -10.50
N GLY A 55 -1.13 -11.82 -10.07
CA GLY A 55 -0.64 -13.15 -10.41
C GLY A 55 0.62 -13.52 -9.62
N GLU A 56 0.90 -14.80 -9.49
CA GLU A 56 2.11 -15.33 -8.84
C GLU A 56 3.40 -14.81 -9.51
N VAL A 57 4.45 -14.63 -8.71
CA VAL A 57 5.77 -14.28 -9.23
C VAL A 57 6.34 -15.48 -9.99
N ARG A 58 6.74 -15.25 -11.27
CA ARG A 58 7.30 -16.29 -12.15
C ARG A 58 8.78 -16.04 -12.36
N SER A 59 9.50 -17.12 -12.68
CA SER A 59 10.94 -17.05 -12.90
C SER A 59 11.33 -15.99 -13.92
N GLY A 60 12.36 -15.21 -13.61
CA GLY A 60 12.95 -14.17 -14.45
C GLY A 60 12.16 -12.88 -14.52
N GLN A 61 11.15 -12.67 -13.64
CA GLN A 61 10.42 -11.42 -13.57
C GLN A 61 11.19 -10.34 -12.80
N GLU A 62 10.96 -9.11 -13.21
CA GLU A 62 11.40 -7.89 -12.53
C GLU A 62 10.24 -7.32 -11.72
N VAL A 63 10.43 -7.23 -10.41
CA VAL A 63 9.42 -6.72 -9.46
C VAL A 63 9.91 -5.41 -8.86
N LEU A 64 9.01 -4.45 -8.71
CA LEU A 64 9.25 -3.20 -7.97
C LEU A 64 8.29 -3.13 -6.79
N ASP A 65 8.81 -2.90 -5.59
CA ASP A 65 8.00 -2.62 -4.39
C ASP A 65 8.28 -1.19 -3.91
N ILE A 66 7.24 -0.37 -3.90
CA ILE A 66 7.29 1.04 -3.52
C ILE A 66 6.76 1.18 -2.09
N GLY A 67 7.65 1.53 -1.16
CA GLY A 67 7.33 1.64 0.25
C GLY A 67 7.12 0.29 0.94
N PRO A 68 8.01 -0.72 0.77
CA PRO A 68 7.84 -2.04 1.39
C PRO A 68 7.81 -1.99 2.92
N GLY A 69 8.39 -0.95 3.53
CA GLY A 69 8.65 -0.93 4.96
C GLY A 69 9.63 -2.01 5.37
N CYS A 70 9.54 -2.45 6.65
CA CYS A 70 10.45 -3.47 7.20
C CYS A 70 9.71 -4.65 7.85
N SER A 71 8.41 -4.80 7.60
CA SER A 71 7.56 -5.83 8.22
C SER A 71 7.86 -7.24 7.69
N ASN A 72 7.22 -8.23 8.31
CA ASN A 72 7.30 -9.61 7.86
C ASN A 72 6.69 -9.81 6.46
N LEU A 73 5.69 -9.01 6.09
CA LEU A 73 5.12 -9.02 4.74
C LEU A 73 6.19 -8.76 3.68
N ALA A 74 6.98 -7.68 3.83
CA ALA A 74 8.06 -7.34 2.91
C ALA A 74 9.11 -8.47 2.82
N LYS A 75 9.52 -9.01 3.97
CA LYS A 75 10.47 -10.13 4.03
C LYS A 75 9.96 -11.39 3.34
N ALA A 76 8.70 -11.74 3.56
CA ALA A 76 8.08 -12.91 2.94
C ALA A 76 7.94 -12.73 1.42
N TYR A 77 7.64 -11.51 0.94
CA TYR A 77 7.55 -11.25 -0.50
C TYR A 77 8.92 -11.26 -1.19
N ILE A 78 9.97 -10.75 -0.52
CA ILE A 78 11.36 -10.89 -0.97
C ILE A 78 11.75 -12.37 -1.13
N GLU A 79 11.42 -13.19 -0.13
CA GLU A 79 11.70 -14.64 -0.17
C GLU A 79 10.97 -15.33 -1.33
N LYS A 80 9.71 -14.99 -1.60
CA LYS A 80 8.96 -15.50 -2.77
C LYS A 80 9.66 -15.13 -4.10
N CYS A 81 10.13 -13.90 -4.24
CA CYS A 81 10.89 -13.48 -5.42
C CYS A 81 12.18 -14.30 -5.55
N TYR A 82 12.88 -14.56 -4.44
CA TYR A 82 14.09 -15.39 -4.44
C TYR A 82 13.81 -16.82 -4.88
N GLN A 83 12.80 -17.45 -4.30
CA GLN A 83 12.40 -18.84 -4.63
C GLN A 83 11.94 -18.97 -6.08
N SER A 84 11.37 -17.92 -6.66
CA SER A 84 10.96 -17.85 -8.06
C SER A 84 12.09 -17.49 -9.01
N ASN A 85 13.32 -17.29 -8.53
CA ASN A 85 14.45 -16.80 -9.33
C ASN A 85 14.10 -15.48 -10.05
N SER A 86 13.48 -14.55 -9.34
CA SER A 86 13.06 -13.22 -9.82
C SER A 86 13.78 -12.13 -9.06
N GLN A 87 14.05 -11.00 -9.73
CA GLN A 87 14.66 -9.84 -9.10
C GLN A 87 13.61 -8.94 -8.47
N ILE A 88 13.91 -8.35 -7.32
CA ILE A 88 13.05 -7.37 -6.67
C ILE A 88 13.83 -6.10 -6.35
N THR A 89 13.29 -4.97 -6.81
CA THR A 89 13.77 -3.62 -6.46
C THR A 89 12.88 -3.04 -5.38
N LEU A 90 13.49 -2.56 -4.30
CA LEU A 90 12.80 -2.00 -3.15
C LEU A 90 13.11 -0.50 -3.05
N VAL A 91 12.08 0.34 -2.98
CA VAL A 91 12.22 1.79 -2.81
C VAL A 91 11.60 2.22 -1.49
N ASP A 92 12.44 2.67 -0.56
CA ASP A 92 12.01 3.20 0.75
C ASP A 92 13.12 4.07 1.33
N SER A 93 12.97 4.56 2.56
CA SER A 93 14.06 5.21 3.30
C SER A 93 15.23 4.24 3.51
N GLN A 94 16.45 4.77 3.65
CA GLN A 94 17.63 3.95 3.92
C GLN A 94 17.44 3.13 5.21
N GLU A 95 16.86 3.74 6.23
CA GLU A 95 16.64 3.15 7.54
C GLU A 95 15.69 1.95 7.47
N MET A 96 14.62 2.03 6.66
CA MET A 96 13.70 0.90 6.42
C MET A 96 14.38 -0.21 5.64
N LEU A 97 15.11 0.15 4.58
CA LEU A 97 15.79 -0.82 3.72
C LEU A 97 16.90 -1.57 4.46
N ASP A 98 17.56 -0.94 5.44
CA ASP A 98 18.62 -1.59 6.25
C ASP A 98 18.07 -2.72 7.12
N LEU A 99 16.77 -2.69 7.47
CA LEU A 99 16.10 -3.74 8.24
C LEU A 99 15.63 -4.94 7.38
N LEU A 100 15.75 -4.84 6.05
CA LEU A 100 15.38 -5.90 5.11
C LEU A 100 16.58 -6.78 4.73
N PRO A 101 16.35 -8.05 4.34
CA PRO A 101 17.40 -8.96 3.95
C PRO A 101 18.28 -8.43 2.81
N ASN A 102 19.59 -8.75 2.84
CA ASN A 102 20.49 -8.57 1.74
C ASN A 102 20.64 -9.90 0.99
N MET A 103 19.89 -10.07 -0.08
CA MET A 103 19.91 -11.27 -0.91
C MET A 103 20.36 -10.91 -2.33
N SER A 104 20.87 -11.88 -3.09
CA SER A 104 21.44 -11.65 -4.43
C SER A 104 20.43 -11.14 -5.46
N ASN A 105 19.15 -11.34 -5.22
CA ASN A 105 18.04 -10.90 -6.07
C ASN A 105 17.40 -9.58 -5.60
N VAL A 106 17.94 -8.90 -4.57
CA VAL A 106 17.38 -7.69 -3.99
C VAL A 106 18.22 -6.48 -4.37
N ILE A 107 17.58 -5.50 -4.98
CA ILE A 107 18.13 -4.17 -5.24
C ILE A 107 17.46 -3.17 -4.31
N LYS A 108 18.23 -2.49 -3.47
CA LYS A 108 17.76 -1.45 -2.55
C LYS A 108 18.02 -0.07 -3.14
N VAL A 109 16.99 0.74 -3.27
CA VAL A 109 17.05 2.10 -3.83
C VAL A 109 16.53 3.07 -2.78
N PRO A 110 17.41 3.62 -1.92
CA PRO A 110 16.98 4.51 -0.85
C PRO A 110 16.55 5.87 -1.36
N GLY A 111 15.40 6.35 -0.88
CA GLY A 111 14.89 7.69 -1.10
C GLY A 111 13.37 7.78 -1.17
N PHE A 112 12.87 9.01 -1.26
CA PHE A 112 11.43 9.31 -1.37
C PHE A 112 10.94 9.10 -2.81
N TYR A 113 9.85 8.34 -2.97
CA TYR A 113 9.22 8.10 -4.27
C TYR A 113 7.96 8.97 -4.45
N PRO A 114 7.73 9.57 -5.65
CA PRO A 114 8.63 9.66 -6.77
C PRO A 114 9.48 10.94 -6.72
N SER A 115 10.78 10.80 -6.67
CA SER A 115 11.71 11.91 -6.87
C SER A 115 12.51 11.73 -8.16
N SER A 116 13.09 12.80 -8.71
CA SER A 116 13.89 12.74 -9.94
C SER A 116 15.05 11.75 -9.81
N ASP A 117 15.73 11.74 -8.67
CA ASP A 117 16.88 10.89 -8.41
C ASP A 117 16.50 9.40 -8.32
N ILE A 118 15.36 9.11 -7.69
CA ILE A 118 14.82 7.75 -7.63
C ILE A 118 14.38 7.29 -9.01
N MET A 119 13.64 8.13 -9.74
CA MET A 119 13.22 7.78 -11.10
C MET A 119 14.38 7.51 -12.05
N ALA A 120 15.48 8.25 -11.93
CA ALA A 120 16.70 8.00 -12.71
C ALA A 120 17.33 6.63 -12.39
N LYS A 121 17.28 6.17 -11.13
CA LYS A 121 17.79 4.86 -10.71
C LYS A 121 16.86 3.71 -11.12
N LEU A 122 15.54 3.94 -11.17
CA LEU A 122 14.55 2.93 -11.53
C LEU A 122 14.37 2.76 -13.04
N ASN A 123 14.86 3.68 -13.82
CA ASN A 123 14.73 3.67 -15.28
C ASN A 123 15.70 2.64 -15.91
N ASN A 124 15.45 1.35 -15.62
CA ASN A 124 16.17 0.26 -16.26
C ASN A 124 15.59 0.00 -17.67
N GLU A 125 16.42 -0.48 -18.59
CA GLU A 125 16.09 -0.60 -20.03
C GLU A 125 14.93 -1.56 -20.32
N GLY A 126 14.45 -2.34 -19.35
CA GLY A 126 13.39 -3.34 -19.55
C GLY A 126 12.05 -2.97 -18.89
N GLY A 127 12.04 -2.14 -17.86
CA GLY A 127 10.88 -1.90 -17.00
C GLY A 127 10.55 -3.08 -16.07
N TYR A 128 9.37 -3.04 -15.44
CA TYR A 128 8.94 -4.04 -14.45
C TYR A 128 7.75 -4.86 -14.92
N ASP A 129 7.78 -6.15 -14.61
CA ASP A 129 6.66 -7.06 -14.85
C ASP A 129 5.55 -6.84 -13.81
N LYS A 130 5.95 -6.54 -12.58
CA LYS A 130 5.05 -6.28 -11.46
C LYS A 130 5.52 -5.08 -10.66
N ILE A 131 4.59 -4.21 -10.33
CA ILE A 131 4.82 -3.10 -9.39
C ILE A 131 3.80 -3.24 -8.25
N ILE A 132 4.26 -3.07 -7.01
CA ILE A 132 3.44 -3.07 -5.81
C ILE A 132 3.65 -1.75 -5.08
N CYS A 133 2.56 -1.19 -4.56
CA CYS A 133 2.57 -0.12 -3.58
C CYS A 133 1.45 -0.42 -2.58
N TYR A 134 1.79 -1.07 -1.46
CA TYR A 134 0.83 -1.62 -0.50
C TYR A 134 0.81 -0.81 0.79
N SER A 135 -0.34 -0.25 1.17
CA SER A 135 -0.51 0.56 2.40
C SER A 135 0.32 1.86 2.46
N VAL A 136 0.70 2.44 1.33
CA VAL A 136 1.59 3.62 1.25
C VAL A 136 0.87 4.82 0.65
N PHE A 137 -0.11 4.60 -0.23
CA PHE A 137 -0.69 5.65 -1.06
C PHE A 137 -1.27 6.83 -0.28
N HIS A 138 -1.82 6.61 0.90
CA HIS A 138 -2.39 7.68 1.72
C HIS A 138 -1.32 8.67 2.23
N TYR A 139 -0.07 8.26 2.39
CA TYR A 139 1.05 9.16 2.68
C TYR A 139 1.49 9.89 1.42
N LEU A 140 1.62 9.18 0.31
CA LEU A 140 1.95 9.77 -1.00
C LEU A 140 0.89 10.77 -1.48
N PHE A 141 -0.37 10.56 -1.12
CA PHE A 141 -1.47 11.46 -1.46
C PHE A 141 -1.31 12.84 -0.83
N ILE A 142 -0.73 12.90 0.36
CA ILE A 142 -0.47 14.16 1.09
C ILE A 142 0.88 14.76 0.67
N GLU A 143 1.93 13.95 0.55
CA GLU A 143 3.31 14.40 0.38
C GLU A 143 3.75 14.54 -1.08
N ALA A 144 3.02 13.94 -2.03
CA ALA A 144 3.37 13.94 -3.44
C ALA A 144 2.19 14.35 -4.34
N ASN A 145 2.50 14.75 -5.57
CA ASN A 145 1.44 14.95 -6.56
C ASN A 145 0.95 13.60 -7.08
N VAL A 146 -0.30 13.26 -6.79
CA VAL A 146 -0.93 11.97 -7.12
C VAL A 146 -0.90 11.64 -8.62
N TRP A 147 -1.05 12.64 -9.47
CA TRP A 147 -1.05 12.45 -10.92
C TRP A 147 0.34 12.16 -11.46
N THR A 148 1.35 12.86 -10.92
CA THR A 148 2.76 12.61 -11.24
C THR A 148 3.18 11.24 -10.75
N PHE A 149 2.80 10.85 -9.52
CA PHE A 149 3.03 9.51 -8.99
C PHE A 149 2.48 8.43 -9.92
N LEU A 150 1.19 8.53 -10.28
CA LEU A 150 0.54 7.55 -11.16
C LEU A 150 1.23 7.46 -12.52
N ASP A 151 1.46 8.61 -13.16
CA ASP A 151 2.03 8.67 -14.51
C ASP A 151 3.44 8.09 -14.58
N LEU A 152 4.28 8.42 -13.61
CA LEU A 152 5.66 7.91 -13.53
C LEU A 152 5.66 6.41 -13.27
N THR A 153 4.82 5.93 -12.33
CA THR A 153 4.74 4.50 -12.01
C THR A 153 4.25 3.67 -13.21
N LEU A 154 3.23 4.14 -13.92
CA LEU A 154 2.71 3.46 -15.12
C LEU A 154 3.76 3.37 -16.24
N ASN A 155 4.62 4.37 -16.38
CA ASN A 155 5.70 4.36 -17.39
C ASN A 155 6.76 3.28 -17.11
N LEU A 156 6.95 2.88 -15.86
CA LEU A 156 7.89 1.82 -15.47
C LEU A 156 7.43 0.41 -15.86
N LEU A 157 6.16 0.21 -16.24
CA LEU A 157 5.65 -1.11 -16.61
C LEU A 157 6.16 -1.57 -17.97
N LYS A 158 6.54 -2.84 -18.08
CA LYS A 158 6.69 -3.56 -19.35
C LYS A 158 5.34 -3.74 -20.05
N PRO A 159 5.29 -3.95 -21.37
CA PRO A 159 4.09 -4.50 -22.00
C PRO A 159 3.66 -5.81 -21.31
N GLY A 160 2.37 -5.95 -21.01
CA GLY A 160 1.81 -7.03 -20.19
C GLY A 160 2.04 -6.89 -18.69
N GLY A 161 2.82 -5.91 -18.24
CA GLY A 161 3.12 -5.67 -16.84
C GLY A 161 1.91 -5.15 -16.06
N ARG A 162 1.93 -5.36 -14.73
CA ARG A 162 0.84 -5.01 -13.81
C ARG A 162 1.32 -4.17 -12.64
N PHE A 163 0.55 -3.16 -12.27
CA PHE A 163 0.76 -2.36 -11.06
C PHE A 163 -0.44 -2.51 -10.13
N LEU A 164 -0.19 -2.92 -8.91
CA LEU A 164 -1.16 -2.99 -7.82
C LEU A 164 -0.88 -1.86 -6.82
N LEU A 165 -1.80 -0.91 -6.76
CA LEU A 165 -1.85 0.09 -5.72
C LEU A 165 -2.91 -0.37 -4.72
N ALA A 166 -2.47 -0.82 -3.54
CA ALA A 166 -3.32 -1.61 -2.66
C ALA A 166 -3.40 -1.06 -1.23
N ASP A 167 -4.42 -1.56 -0.53
CA ASP A 167 -4.75 -1.20 0.85
C ASP A 167 -5.01 0.31 0.99
N ILE A 168 -5.74 0.88 0.03
CA ILE A 168 -6.04 2.31 -0.04
C ILE A 168 -7.22 2.62 0.87
N PRO A 169 -7.06 3.46 1.91
CA PRO A 169 -8.20 3.95 2.67
C PRO A 169 -9.16 4.69 1.75
N ASN A 170 -10.44 4.28 1.71
CA ASN A 170 -11.47 4.98 0.96
C ASN A 170 -12.51 5.57 1.94
N PHE A 171 -12.52 6.89 2.06
CA PHE A 171 -13.42 7.60 2.97
C PHE A 171 -14.89 7.41 2.60
N SER A 172 -15.22 7.42 1.30
CA SER A 172 -16.57 7.16 0.83
C SER A 172 -17.04 5.75 1.17
N MET A 173 -16.18 4.73 0.97
CA MET A 173 -16.48 3.34 1.35
C MET A 173 -16.63 3.19 2.86
N ARG A 174 -15.72 3.78 3.64
CA ARG A 174 -15.80 3.80 5.09
C ARG A 174 -17.12 4.39 5.58
N ASN A 175 -17.56 5.49 5.01
CA ASN A 175 -18.84 6.12 5.35
C ASN A 175 -20.04 5.24 4.98
N ARG A 176 -20.04 4.63 3.78
CA ARG A 176 -21.08 3.66 3.39
C ARG A 176 -21.17 2.49 4.38
N PHE A 177 -20.03 1.95 4.80
CA PHE A 177 -19.97 0.84 5.74
C PHE A 177 -20.52 1.24 7.12
N PHE A 178 -19.96 2.26 7.77
CA PHE A 178 -20.38 2.64 9.13
C PHE A 178 -21.79 3.21 9.23
N ASN A 179 -22.38 3.68 8.13
CA ASN A 179 -23.78 4.07 8.07
C ASN A 179 -24.75 2.90 7.79
N SER A 180 -24.23 1.70 7.51
CA SER A 180 -25.04 0.49 7.35
C SER A 180 -25.37 -0.17 8.69
N VAL A 181 -26.38 -1.06 8.71
CA VAL A 181 -26.72 -1.87 9.91
C VAL A 181 -25.53 -2.71 10.36
N LYS A 182 -24.86 -3.40 9.42
CA LYS A 182 -23.69 -4.25 9.68
C LYS A 182 -22.53 -3.44 10.26
N GLY A 183 -22.29 -2.24 9.74
CA GLY A 183 -21.24 -1.34 10.23
C GLY A 183 -21.54 -0.79 11.63
N ALA A 184 -22.78 -0.49 11.94
CA ALA A 184 -23.19 -0.09 13.29
C ALA A 184 -22.96 -1.22 14.31
N GLU A 185 -23.34 -2.45 13.97
CA GLU A 185 -23.08 -3.64 14.80
C GLU A 185 -21.58 -3.87 15.01
N PHE A 186 -20.78 -3.74 13.96
CA PHE A 186 -19.32 -3.83 14.02
C PHE A 186 -18.73 -2.78 14.98
N TYR A 187 -19.15 -1.51 14.82
CA TYR A 187 -18.69 -0.42 15.68
C TYR A 187 -19.07 -0.63 17.14
N ASN A 188 -20.33 -1.03 17.42
CA ASN A 188 -20.80 -1.28 18.77
C ASN A 188 -20.01 -2.39 19.48
N LYS A 189 -19.64 -3.46 18.74
CA LYS A 189 -18.75 -4.51 19.26
C LYS A 189 -17.37 -3.97 19.58
N PHE A 190 -16.82 -3.09 18.72
CA PHE A 190 -15.49 -2.52 18.87
C PHE A 190 -15.38 -1.59 20.09
N ILE A 191 -16.39 -0.71 20.32
CA ILE A 191 -16.39 0.24 21.44
C ILE A 191 -17.05 -0.34 22.72
N ASN A 192 -17.54 -1.59 22.65
CA ASN A 192 -18.30 -2.22 23.73
C ASN A 192 -19.46 -1.35 24.25
N SER A 193 -20.23 -0.74 23.36
CA SER A 193 -21.30 0.22 23.65
C SER A 193 -22.46 0.03 22.68
N ASP A 194 -23.71 0.17 23.22
CA ASP A 194 -24.95 0.13 22.42
C ASP A 194 -25.31 1.49 21.78
N LYS A 195 -24.45 2.48 21.86
CA LYS A 195 -24.70 3.80 21.29
C LYS A 195 -24.57 3.76 19.78
N ARG A 196 -25.65 4.09 19.07
CA ARG A 196 -25.64 4.26 17.60
C ARG A 196 -24.66 5.37 17.21
N ASN A 197 -23.68 5.02 16.39
CA ASN A 197 -22.77 6.03 15.84
C ASN A 197 -23.53 6.87 14.80
N ASP A 198 -23.77 8.14 15.11
CA ASP A 198 -24.50 9.06 14.23
C ASP A 198 -23.54 9.87 13.34
N ASN A 199 -22.48 9.23 12.87
CA ASN A 199 -21.47 9.83 11.98
C ASN A 199 -22.00 10.02 10.54
N ARG A 200 -23.12 10.73 10.39
CA ARG A 200 -23.70 11.09 9.08
C ARG A 200 -23.06 12.33 8.43
N LYS A 201 -21.91 12.75 8.89
CA LYS A 201 -21.22 13.87 8.28
C LYS A 201 -20.41 13.41 7.07
N PHE A 202 -20.87 13.79 5.89
CA PHE A 202 -20.13 13.72 4.63
C PHE A 202 -19.23 14.96 4.51
N ASP A 203 -18.37 15.20 5.48
CA ASP A 203 -17.39 16.26 5.39
C ASP A 203 -16.23 15.72 4.55
N LEU A 204 -16.13 16.14 3.28
CA LEU A 204 -14.98 15.86 2.44
C LEU A 204 -13.84 16.79 2.87
N HIS A 205 -12.73 16.20 3.25
CA HIS A 205 -11.50 16.92 3.53
C HIS A 205 -10.51 16.70 2.39
N GLU A 206 -9.71 17.72 2.06
CA GLU A 206 -8.74 17.69 0.96
C GLU A 206 -7.61 16.65 1.15
N ASP A 207 -7.38 16.20 2.38
CA ASP A 207 -6.42 15.18 2.77
C ASP A 207 -7.00 13.74 2.76
N GLN A 208 -8.25 13.57 2.35
CA GLN A 208 -8.93 12.28 2.34
C GLN A 208 -9.08 11.71 0.93
N ILE A 209 -8.72 10.44 0.80
CA ILE A 209 -8.95 9.67 -0.42
C ILE A 209 -10.40 9.19 -0.43
N ASP A 210 -11.13 9.53 -1.49
CA ASP A 210 -12.53 9.18 -1.71
C ASP A 210 -12.74 8.45 -3.04
N ASP A 211 -13.99 8.09 -3.35
CA ASP A 211 -14.36 7.48 -4.63
C ASP A 211 -13.93 8.35 -5.82
N GLY A 212 -14.00 9.67 -5.70
CA GLY A 212 -13.62 10.60 -6.77
C GLY A 212 -12.15 10.52 -7.13
N VAL A 213 -11.26 10.40 -6.13
CA VAL A 213 -9.82 10.20 -6.33
C VAL A 213 -9.57 8.87 -7.04
N LEU A 214 -10.14 7.76 -6.55
CA LEU A 214 -9.92 6.43 -7.12
C LEU A 214 -10.42 6.34 -8.56
N ILE A 215 -11.64 6.80 -8.82
CA ILE A 215 -12.21 6.82 -10.18
C ILE A 215 -11.43 7.75 -11.10
N GLY A 216 -10.98 8.90 -10.60
CA GLY A 216 -10.11 9.82 -11.34
C GLY A 216 -8.80 9.16 -11.78
N MET A 217 -8.15 8.37 -10.92
CA MET A 217 -6.95 7.60 -11.26
C MET A 217 -7.22 6.54 -12.33
N ILE A 218 -8.34 5.81 -12.21
CA ILE A 218 -8.78 4.83 -13.22
C ILE A 218 -8.97 5.50 -14.57
N LEU A 219 -9.70 6.60 -14.63
CA LEU A 219 -9.95 7.32 -15.88
C LEU A 219 -8.67 7.86 -16.50
N ARG A 220 -7.76 8.41 -15.68
CA ARG A 220 -6.45 8.90 -16.16
C ARG A 220 -5.63 7.78 -16.79
N ALA A 221 -5.53 6.64 -16.12
CA ALA A 221 -4.77 5.49 -16.64
C ALA A 221 -5.39 4.96 -17.94
N ARG A 222 -6.72 4.84 -18.02
CA ARG A 222 -7.42 4.41 -19.25
C ARG A 222 -7.21 5.37 -20.41
N ASN A 223 -7.25 6.67 -20.17
CA ASN A 223 -6.97 7.68 -21.19
C ASN A 223 -5.52 7.63 -21.70
N ARG A 224 -4.60 7.02 -20.94
CA ARG A 224 -3.21 6.77 -21.33
C ARG A 224 -2.99 5.39 -21.96
N GLY A 225 -4.07 4.64 -22.22
CA GLY A 225 -4.01 3.34 -22.90
C GLY A 225 -3.80 2.13 -21.98
N PHE A 226 -3.90 2.29 -20.66
CA PHE A 226 -3.83 1.18 -19.71
C PHE A 226 -5.21 0.60 -19.44
N HIS A 227 -5.29 -0.69 -19.14
CA HIS A 227 -6.46 -1.23 -18.45
C HIS A 227 -6.35 -0.89 -16.97
N ALA A 228 -7.45 -0.48 -16.36
CA ALA A 228 -7.47 -0.10 -14.96
C ALA A 228 -8.79 -0.50 -14.29
N TYR A 229 -8.70 -1.03 -13.06
CA TYR A 229 -9.82 -1.63 -12.34
C TYR A 229 -9.76 -1.25 -10.87
N VAL A 230 -10.93 -1.01 -10.27
CA VAL A 230 -11.09 -1.03 -8.81
C VAL A 230 -11.31 -2.49 -8.41
N MET A 231 -10.52 -2.96 -7.45
CA MET A 231 -10.55 -4.32 -6.95
C MET A 231 -10.97 -4.32 -5.48
N PRO A 232 -11.93 -5.15 -5.07
CA PRO A 232 -12.23 -5.32 -3.65
C PRO A 232 -11.07 -6.02 -2.95
N GLN A 233 -10.94 -5.78 -1.65
CA GLN A 233 -10.09 -6.60 -0.80
C GLN A 233 -10.79 -7.91 -0.44
N GLY A 234 -10.00 -8.97 -0.17
CA GLY A 234 -10.54 -10.24 0.30
C GLY A 234 -11.21 -10.11 1.66
N ASP A 235 -12.31 -10.86 1.88
CA ASP A 235 -13.17 -10.79 3.09
C ASP A 235 -12.42 -11.09 4.41
N HIS A 236 -11.22 -11.63 4.32
CA HIS A 236 -10.37 -11.98 5.47
C HIS A 236 -9.26 -10.96 5.75
N LEU A 237 -9.22 -9.85 5.02
CA LEU A 237 -8.25 -8.78 5.28
C LEU A 237 -8.77 -7.81 6.36
N PRO A 238 -7.86 -7.24 7.18
CA PRO A 238 -8.26 -6.57 8.43
C PRO A 238 -9.10 -5.30 8.24
N MET A 239 -9.13 -4.72 7.06
CA MET A 239 -9.85 -3.47 6.78
C MET A 239 -10.62 -3.49 5.46
N GLU A 240 -11.02 -4.68 4.97
CA GLU A 240 -11.71 -4.91 3.70
C GLU A 240 -12.97 -4.06 3.50
N ASN A 241 -13.60 -3.68 4.61
CA ASN A 241 -14.85 -2.93 4.60
C ASN A 241 -14.69 -1.40 4.41
N ARG A 242 -13.47 -0.91 4.32
CA ARG A 242 -13.14 0.52 4.19
C ARG A 242 -11.89 0.82 3.38
N ARG A 243 -11.34 -0.20 2.70
CA ARG A 243 -10.18 -0.09 1.82
C ARG A 243 -10.44 -0.77 0.50
N GLU A 244 -9.87 -0.24 -0.55
CA GLU A 244 -9.96 -0.76 -1.91
C GLU A 244 -8.59 -0.77 -2.57
N ASP A 245 -8.46 -1.53 -3.64
CA ASP A 245 -7.24 -1.63 -4.42
C ASP A 245 -7.48 -1.16 -5.85
N LEU A 246 -6.45 -0.63 -6.50
CA LEU A 246 -6.44 -0.31 -7.92
C LEU A 246 -5.44 -1.21 -8.64
N LEU A 247 -5.91 -1.91 -9.67
CA LEU A 247 -5.08 -2.71 -10.55
C LEU A 247 -4.95 -2.02 -11.91
N PHE A 248 -3.71 -1.78 -12.33
CA PHE A 248 -3.38 -1.24 -13.65
C PHE A 248 -2.61 -2.28 -14.46
N VAL A 249 -2.94 -2.40 -15.74
CA VAL A 249 -2.30 -3.36 -16.66
C VAL A 249 -1.91 -2.63 -17.94
N LYS A 250 -0.64 -2.74 -18.31
CA LYS A 250 -0.16 -2.25 -19.60
C LYS A 250 -0.46 -3.32 -20.66
N PRO A 251 -1.24 -2.98 -21.71
CA PRO A 251 -1.52 -3.92 -22.79
C PRO A 251 -0.27 -4.43 -23.51
#